data_4e719129271c83b5c332094cfd736fd1
#
_entry.id   4e719129271c83b5c332094cfd736fd1
#
_cell.length_a   1.000
_cell.length_b   1.000
_cell.length_c   1.000
_cell.angle_alpha   90.00
_cell.angle_beta   90.00
_cell.angle_gamma   90.00
#
_symmetry.space_group_name_H-M   'P 1'
#
loop_
_entity.id
_entity.type
_entity.pdbx_description
1 polymer ?
#
loop_
_entity_poly.entity_id
_entity_poly.type
_entity_poly.pdbx_seq_one_letter_code
_entity_poly.pdbx_strand_id
1 'polypeptide(L)'
;VVHGTGKSKLLSLLVNNIYKNPEYKMKYKIVVIDPHSSLEEDIGGLESTKVVDFQTGKNSIDLFMNSKENIVSESEVLLTLFKSLMDKEYNSKLERVLRHSIYLLIYIEKVSLKNLRDLITESEFRNRIISKYKAILPEPIINFFLKDFNDLKNKSHQEAISPIISFIDEMTIFPVFSKNTKLQSIEDIVKNNFLSIISLNEAIIGEKTTKTISGLVMGQVFNLIQKKSIEEHIIFIIDEVAVVQNPIIKRFLSESRKYNLSLILSGQYFNQVDEDIQKAIFANVVNYYTFRVSREDAVFLSRNMQMEVAVHDSFFAKIKILTELANRECVLRISTRWKSITSI
;
A
#
# COMPACT_ATOMS: atom_id res chain seq x y z
N VAL A 1 -3.03 20.58 0.23
CA VAL A 1 -2.48 21.30 -0.94
C VAL A 1 -3.63 21.60 -1.90
N VAL A 2 -3.76 22.83 -2.32
CA VAL A 2 -4.76 23.22 -3.32
C VAL A 2 -4.44 22.55 -4.66
N HIS A 3 -5.44 22.17 -5.46
CA HIS A 3 -5.24 21.55 -6.78
C HIS A 3 -4.32 22.41 -7.67
N GLY A 4 -3.45 21.77 -8.44
CA GLY A 4 -2.59 22.46 -9.43
C GLY A 4 -1.35 23.18 -8.88
N THR A 5 -0.96 22.94 -7.61
CA THR A 5 0.19 23.64 -6.98
C THR A 5 1.57 23.12 -7.37
N GLY A 6 1.68 21.94 -8.02
CA GLY A 6 2.94 21.42 -8.55
C GLY A 6 3.42 20.08 -7.98
N LYS A 7 2.68 19.41 -7.08
CA LYS A 7 3.05 18.10 -6.49
C LYS A 7 3.37 17.02 -7.52
N SER A 8 2.37 16.63 -8.32
CA SER A 8 2.54 15.56 -9.33
C SER A 8 3.62 15.93 -10.33
N LYS A 9 3.77 17.23 -10.65
CA LYS A 9 4.86 17.71 -11.50
C LYS A 9 6.23 17.52 -10.88
N LEU A 10 6.38 17.76 -9.58
CA LEU A 10 7.62 17.48 -8.86
C LEU A 10 7.95 15.99 -8.89
N LEU A 11 6.97 15.11 -8.67
CA LEU A 11 7.18 13.66 -8.75
C LEU A 11 7.58 13.23 -10.16
N SER A 12 6.90 13.73 -11.19
CA SER A 12 7.23 13.48 -12.59
C SER A 12 8.64 13.95 -12.94
N LEU A 13 9.05 15.13 -12.47
CA LEU A 13 10.39 15.67 -12.67
C LEU A 13 11.46 14.81 -11.98
N LEU A 14 11.19 14.35 -10.75
CA LEU A 14 12.09 13.47 -10.03
C LEU A 14 12.33 12.16 -10.80
N VAL A 15 11.26 11.49 -11.22
CA VAL A 15 11.34 10.24 -12.00
C VAL A 15 12.10 10.46 -13.31
N ASN A 16 11.76 11.53 -14.04
CA ASN A 16 12.45 11.88 -15.30
C ASN A 16 13.94 12.16 -15.10
N ASN A 17 14.34 12.85 -14.03
CA ASN A 17 15.75 13.13 -13.75
C ASN A 17 16.53 11.85 -13.41
N ILE A 18 15.93 10.93 -12.66
CA ILE A 18 16.54 9.61 -12.39
C ILE A 18 16.65 8.81 -13.69
N TYR A 19 15.61 8.81 -14.52
CA TYR A 19 15.59 8.10 -15.81
C TYR A 19 16.66 8.60 -16.78
N LYS A 20 16.84 9.93 -16.88
CA LYS A 20 17.81 10.57 -17.80
C LYS A 20 19.26 10.36 -17.39
N ASN A 21 19.52 10.04 -16.12
CA ASN A 21 20.88 9.77 -15.64
C ASN A 21 21.16 8.26 -15.71
N PRO A 22 22.09 7.79 -16.58
CA PRO A 22 22.36 6.36 -16.76
C PRO A 22 22.79 5.64 -15.48
N GLU A 23 23.59 6.32 -14.63
CA GLU A 23 24.04 5.75 -13.34
C GLU A 23 22.84 5.53 -12.39
N TYR A 24 21.95 6.50 -12.30
CA TYR A 24 20.76 6.39 -11.45
C TYR A 24 19.75 5.38 -12.02
N LYS A 25 19.57 5.36 -13.34
CA LYS A 25 18.69 4.37 -13.99
C LYS A 25 19.11 2.93 -13.70
N MET A 26 20.41 2.65 -13.60
CA MET A 26 20.92 1.32 -13.23
C MET A 26 20.82 1.02 -11.73
N LYS A 27 20.90 2.05 -10.89
CA LYS A 27 20.95 1.92 -9.44
C LYS A 27 19.57 1.80 -8.80
N TYR A 28 18.54 2.37 -9.42
CA TYR A 28 17.22 2.51 -8.84
C TYR A 28 16.15 1.77 -9.64
N LYS A 29 15.21 1.16 -8.91
CA LYS A 29 13.90 0.74 -9.42
C LYS A 29 12.83 1.64 -8.81
N ILE A 30 11.84 2.04 -9.58
CA ILE A 30 10.78 2.93 -9.11
C ILE A 30 9.45 2.18 -9.17
N VAL A 31 8.73 2.18 -8.05
CA VAL A 31 7.36 1.67 -7.95
C VAL A 31 6.44 2.80 -7.53
N VAL A 32 5.38 3.02 -8.29
CA VAL A 32 4.41 4.09 -8.05
C VAL A 32 3.03 3.49 -7.79
N ILE A 33 2.37 3.90 -6.72
CA ILE A 33 0.92 3.74 -6.57
C ILE A 33 0.27 5.06 -6.96
N ASP A 34 -0.54 5.02 -8.02
CA ASP A 34 -1.22 6.16 -8.62
C ASP A 34 -2.75 5.94 -8.56
N PRO A 35 -3.42 6.41 -7.50
CA PRO A 35 -4.85 6.19 -7.31
C PRO A 35 -5.74 6.98 -8.27
N HIS A 36 -5.20 8.02 -8.90
CA HIS A 36 -5.95 8.89 -9.81
C HIS A 36 -5.51 8.77 -11.28
N SER A 37 -4.53 7.91 -11.59
CA SER A 37 -3.93 7.73 -12.93
C SER A 37 -3.27 8.99 -13.50
N SER A 38 -2.96 9.98 -12.66
CA SER A 38 -2.42 11.28 -13.06
C SER A 38 -0.91 11.24 -13.36
N LEU A 39 -0.16 10.39 -12.67
CA LEU A 39 1.27 10.19 -12.92
C LEU A 39 1.50 9.26 -14.12
N GLU A 40 0.60 8.32 -14.37
CA GLU A 40 0.63 7.49 -15.57
C GLU A 40 0.69 8.32 -16.85
N GLU A 41 -0.15 9.37 -16.95
CA GLU A 41 -0.18 10.26 -18.11
C GLU A 41 1.17 10.98 -18.35
N ASP A 42 1.85 11.40 -17.26
CA ASP A 42 3.08 12.17 -17.32
C ASP A 42 4.34 11.32 -17.59
N ILE A 43 4.42 10.12 -17.02
CA ILE A 43 5.64 9.31 -17.00
C ILE A 43 5.47 7.86 -17.50
N GLY A 44 4.24 7.42 -17.78
CA GLY A 44 3.96 6.06 -18.25
C GLY A 44 4.55 5.72 -19.61
N GLY A 45 4.87 6.72 -20.42
CA GLY A 45 5.49 6.56 -21.74
C GLY A 45 7.03 6.40 -21.74
N LEU A 46 7.69 6.41 -20.58
CA LEU A 46 9.14 6.21 -20.50
C LEU A 46 9.49 4.76 -20.88
N GLU A 47 10.62 4.60 -21.58
CA GLU A 47 11.14 3.28 -21.93
C GLU A 47 11.44 2.45 -20.68
N SER A 48 11.19 1.12 -20.73
CA SER A 48 11.31 0.21 -19.60
C SER A 48 10.34 0.55 -18.46
N THR A 49 9.13 1.01 -18.84
CA THR A 49 8.02 1.24 -17.91
C THR A 49 6.96 0.14 -18.07
N LYS A 50 6.48 -0.38 -16.95
CA LYS A 50 5.32 -1.25 -16.89
C LYS A 50 4.19 -0.52 -16.18
N VAL A 51 3.10 -0.27 -16.89
CA VAL A 51 1.84 0.18 -16.29
C VAL A 51 0.96 -1.04 -16.04
N VAL A 52 0.49 -1.17 -14.81
CA VAL A 52 -0.52 -2.14 -14.40
C VAL A 52 -1.80 -1.36 -14.17
N ASP A 53 -2.68 -1.40 -15.15
CA ASP A 53 -3.97 -0.70 -15.13
C ASP A 53 -5.06 -1.64 -14.61
N PHE A 54 -5.58 -1.35 -13.44
CA PHE A 54 -6.64 -2.12 -12.81
C PHE A 54 -8.05 -1.77 -13.35
N GLN A 55 -8.20 -0.64 -14.02
CA GLN A 55 -9.46 -0.24 -14.62
C GLN A 55 -9.83 -1.16 -15.79
N THR A 56 -8.89 -1.40 -16.70
CA THR A 56 -9.14 -2.20 -17.90
C THR A 56 -8.98 -3.70 -17.69
N GLY A 57 -8.29 -4.09 -16.63
CA GLY A 57 -7.95 -5.48 -16.32
C GLY A 57 -7.05 -6.16 -17.37
N LYS A 58 -6.41 -5.37 -18.26
CA LYS A 58 -5.52 -5.89 -19.30
C LYS A 58 -4.20 -6.43 -18.78
N ASN A 59 -3.72 -5.86 -17.67
CA ASN A 59 -2.46 -6.23 -17.05
C ASN A 59 -2.73 -6.71 -15.61
N SER A 60 -3.08 -7.97 -15.46
CA SER A 60 -3.37 -8.54 -14.15
C SER A 60 -2.09 -8.97 -13.45
N ILE A 61 -1.95 -8.61 -12.18
CA ILE A 61 -0.90 -9.09 -11.29
C ILE A 61 -1.47 -10.06 -10.27
N ASP A 62 -0.64 -11.01 -9.83
CA ASP A 62 -0.99 -11.87 -8.72
C ASP A 62 -0.82 -11.09 -7.40
N LEU A 63 -1.93 -10.57 -6.90
CA LEU A 63 -1.98 -9.81 -5.65
C LEU A 63 -1.82 -10.69 -4.40
N PHE A 64 -1.90 -12.02 -4.55
CA PHE A 64 -1.85 -12.97 -3.44
C PHE A 64 -0.67 -13.94 -3.52
N MET A 65 0.30 -13.65 -4.40
CA MET A 65 1.50 -14.47 -4.51
C MET A 65 2.31 -14.40 -3.21
N ASN A 66 2.38 -15.50 -2.52
CA ASN A 66 3.06 -15.63 -1.24
C ASN A 66 4.04 -16.80 -1.28
N SER A 67 5.07 -16.73 -0.44
CA SER A 67 6.13 -17.73 -0.36
C SER A 67 6.07 -18.46 0.99
N LYS A 68 6.37 -19.76 0.98
CA LYS A 68 6.48 -20.56 2.21
C LYS A 68 7.63 -20.15 3.13
N GLU A 69 8.58 -19.36 2.65
CA GLU A 69 9.77 -19.00 3.42
C GLU A 69 9.50 -18.11 4.63
N ASN A 70 8.44 -17.29 4.55
CA ASN A 70 8.06 -16.31 5.59
C ASN A 70 6.57 -16.32 5.93
N ILE A 71 6.00 -17.52 6.14
CA ILE A 71 4.55 -17.71 6.36
C ILE A 71 3.99 -16.76 7.42
N VAL A 72 4.69 -16.61 8.54
CA VAL A 72 4.23 -15.74 9.65
C VAL A 72 4.16 -14.29 9.22
N SER A 73 5.23 -13.74 8.62
CA SER A 73 5.26 -12.34 8.16
C SER A 73 4.22 -12.07 7.09
N GLU A 74 4.08 -12.96 6.12
CA GLU A 74 3.10 -12.83 5.04
C GLU A 74 1.65 -12.92 5.56
N SER A 75 1.40 -13.84 6.48
CA SER A 75 0.09 -13.94 7.12
C SER A 75 -0.28 -12.70 7.92
N GLU A 76 0.66 -12.13 8.69
CA GLU A 76 0.42 -10.92 9.47
C GLU A 76 0.16 -9.69 8.58
N VAL A 77 0.81 -9.59 7.41
CA VAL A 77 0.52 -8.55 6.42
C VAL A 77 -0.93 -8.66 5.94
N LEU A 78 -1.36 -9.87 5.54
CA LEU A 78 -2.73 -10.10 5.06
C LEU A 78 -3.76 -9.88 6.18
N LEU A 79 -3.51 -10.39 7.39
CA LEU A 79 -4.41 -10.18 8.53
C LEU A 79 -4.53 -8.71 8.92
N THR A 80 -3.42 -7.97 8.90
CA THR A 80 -3.42 -6.52 9.17
C THR A 80 -4.24 -5.78 8.13
N LEU A 81 -4.14 -6.17 6.86
CA LEU A 81 -4.93 -5.59 5.78
C LEU A 81 -6.42 -5.91 5.94
N PHE A 82 -6.79 -7.17 6.14
CA PHE A 82 -8.18 -7.56 6.39
C PHE A 82 -8.78 -6.82 7.58
N LYS A 83 -8.02 -6.70 8.67
CA LYS A 83 -8.44 -5.94 9.86
C LYS A 83 -8.76 -4.49 9.53
N SER A 84 -7.90 -3.83 8.75
CA SER A 84 -8.11 -2.44 8.33
C SER A 84 -9.32 -2.26 7.40
N LEU A 85 -9.57 -3.23 6.51
CA LEU A 85 -10.62 -3.15 5.51
C LEU A 85 -12.01 -3.53 6.05
N MET A 86 -12.05 -4.39 7.08
CA MET A 86 -13.29 -4.85 7.71
C MET A 86 -13.67 -4.04 8.95
N ASP A 87 -12.74 -3.23 9.47
CA ASP A 87 -12.91 -2.26 10.56
C ASP A 87 -13.84 -2.76 11.69
N LYS A 88 -15.06 -2.22 11.77
CA LYS A 88 -16.04 -2.52 12.84
C LYS A 88 -16.52 -3.97 12.87
N GLU A 89 -16.46 -4.66 11.74
CA GLU A 89 -16.86 -6.06 11.65
C GLU A 89 -15.75 -7.01 12.14
N TYR A 90 -14.51 -6.53 12.24
CA TYR A 90 -13.38 -7.34 12.65
C TYR A 90 -13.41 -7.63 14.15
N ASN A 91 -13.46 -8.89 14.50
CA ASN A 91 -13.52 -9.38 15.88
C ASN A 91 -12.65 -10.64 16.06
N SER A 92 -12.48 -11.09 17.29
CA SER A 92 -11.60 -12.23 17.63
C SER A 92 -12.02 -13.56 16.98
N LYS A 93 -13.32 -13.79 16.79
CA LYS A 93 -13.83 -15.02 16.16
C LYS A 93 -13.53 -15.02 14.67
N LEU A 94 -13.80 -13.90 14.01
CA LEU A 94 -13.48 -13.67 12.61
C LEU A 94 -11.97 -13.76 12.37
N GLU A 95 -11.16 -13.10 13.22
CA GLU A 95 -9.71 -13.18 13.13
C GLU A 95 -9.21 -14.62 13.22
N ARG A 96 -9.78 -15.41 14.11
CA ARG A 96 -9.40 -16.83 14.25
C ARG A 96 -9.68 -17.63 12.99
N VAL A 97 -10.80 -17.41 12.33
CA VAL A 97 -11.14 -18.07 11.04
C VAL A 97 -10.18 -17.61 9.95
N LEU A 98 -9.98 -16.29 9.79
CA LEU A 98 -9.06 -15.75 8.78
C LEU A 98 -7.63 -16.23 8.97
N ARG A 99 -7.12 -16.17 10.20
CA ARG A 99 -5.75 -16.58 10.55
C ARG A 99 -5.49 -18.02 10.12
N HIS A 100 -6.31 -18.97 10.55
CA HIS A 100 -6.10 -20.39 10.20
C HIS A 100 -6.30 -20.63 8.69
N SER A 101 -7.24 -19.93 8.06
CA SER A 101 -7.48 -20.06 6.62
C SER A 101 -6.31 -19.51 5.79
N ILE A 102 -5.81 -18.33 6.13
CA ILE A 102 -4.66 -17.70 5.46
C ILE A 102 -3.41 -18.56 5.64
N TYR A 103 -3.10 -19.00 6.87
CA TYR A 103 -1.97 -19.89 7.13
C TYR A 103 -2.05 -21.17 6.28
N LEU A 104 -3.21 -21.85 6.27
CA LEU A 104 -3.41 -23.04 5.45
C LEU A 104 -3.13 -22.75 3.97
N LEU A 105 -3.73 -21.67 3.43
CA LEU A 105 -3.58 -21.33 2.02
C LEU A 105 -2.14 -20.96 1.63
N ILE A 106 -1.38 -20.28 2.52
CA ILE A 106 0.04 -20.00 2.30
C ILE A 106 0.86 -21.31 2.32
N TYR A 107 0.60 -22.21 3.28
CA TYR A 107 1.31 -23.51 3.34
C TYR A 107 1.15 -24.32 2.07
N ILE A 108 0.01 -24.23 1.40
CA ILE A 108 -0.26 -24.97 0.15
C ILE A 108 -0.05 -24.12 -1.12
N GLU A 109 0.46 -22.89 -0.99
CA GLU A 109 0.70 -21.92 -2.09
C GLU A 109 -0.53 -21.69 -2.97
N LYS A 110 -1.68 -21.52 -2.35
CA LYS A 110 -2.97 -21.31 -3.03
C LYS A 110 -3.75 -20.14 -2.48
N VAL A 111 -3.08 -19.07 -2.07
CA VAL A 111 -3.76 -17.88 -1.57
C VAL A 111 -4.51 -17.19 -2.71
N SER A 112 -5.81 -17.04 -2.55
CA SER A 112 -6.68 -16.24 -3.41
C SER A 112 -8.00 -16.00 -2.69
N LEU A 113 -8.75 -14.97 -3.08
CA LEU A 113 -10.08 -14.73 -2.53
C LEU A 113 -11.01 -15.91 -2.80
N LYS A 114 -10.94 -16.50 -4.01
CA LYS A 114 -11.73 -17.68 -4.36
C LYS A 114 -11.42 -18.86 -3.43
N ASN A 115 -10.16 -19.22 -3.26
CA ASN A 115 -9.79 -20.35 -2.41
C ASN A 115 -10.11 -20.09 -0.93
N LEU A 116 -10.01 -18.83 -0.48
CA LEU A 116 -10.43 -18.45 0.87
C LEU A 116 -11.92 -18.64 1.05
N ARG A 117 -12.73 -18.20 0.08
CA ARG A 117 -14.17 -18.41 0.08
C ARG A 117 -14.52 -19.89 0.09
N ASP A 118 -13.99 -20.67 -0.87
CA ASP A 118 -14.27 -22.10 -1.01
C ASP A 118 -13.86 -22.88 0.26
N LEU A 119 -12.72 -22.51 0.89
CA LEU A 119 -12.28 -23.14 2.15
C LEU A 119 -13.28 -22.90 3.28
N ILE A 120 -13.92 -21.74 3.32
CA ILE A 120 -14.90 -21.37 4.37
C ILE A 120 -16.27 -21.94 4.06
N THR A 121 -16.73 -21.90 2.82
CA THR A 121 -18.10 -22.26 2.45
C THR A 121 -18.26 -23.74 2.08
N GLU A 122 -17.30 -24.33 1.35
CA GLU A 122 -17.41 -25.65 0.73
C GLU A 122 -16.75 -26.74 1.60
N SER A 123 -17.54 -27.58 2.23
CA SER A 123 -17.02 -28.66 3.10
C SER A 123 -16.20 -29.70 2.32
N GLU A 124 -16.61 -30.05 1.11
CA GLU A 124 -15.88 -31.02 0.28
C GLU A 124 -14.51 -30.48 -0.13
N PHE A 125 -14.43 -29.21 -0.55
CA PHE A 125 -13.17 -28.56 -0.88
C PHE A 125 -12.25 -28.55 0.34
N ARG A 126 -12.74 -28.10 1.49
CA ARG A 126 -11.99 -28.04 2.74
C ARG A 126 -11.44 -29.39 3.16
N ASN A 127 -12.30 -30.44 3.19
CA ASN A 127 -11.89 -31.78 3.59
C ASN A 127 -10.85 -32.38 2.64
N ARG A 128 -11.03 -32.17 1.34
CA ARG A 128 -10.06 -32.59 0.31
C ARG A 128 -8.69 -31.93 0.50
N ILE A 129 -8.65 -30.62 0.75
CA ILE A 129 -7.40 -29.87 1.00
C ILE A 129 -6.72 -30.37 2.26
N ILE A 130 -7.44 -30.48 3.38
CA ILE A 130 -6.86 -30.95 4.66
C ILE A 130 -6.32 -32.37 4.51
N SER A 131 -7.06 -33.30 3.92
CA SER A 131 -6.62 -34.68 3.73
C SER A 131 -5.37 -34.76 2.83
N LYS A 132 -5.37 -33.99 1.72
CA LYS A 132 -4.25 -34.00 0.76
C LYS A 132 -2.95 -33.47 1.36
N TYR A 133 -3.03 -32.43 2.18
CA TYR A 133 -1.87 -31.72 2.71
C TYR A 133 -1.58 -32.02 4.18
N LYS A 134 -2.25 -33.00 4.78
CA LYS A 134 -2.15 -33.35 6.20
C LYS A 134 -0.70 -33.54 6.68
N ALA A 135 0.16 -34.11 5.84
CA ALA A 135 1.55 -34.40 6.20
C ALA A 135 2.43 -33.15 6.35
N ILE A 136 2.05 -32.03 5.74
CA ILE A 136 2.85 -30.80 5.76
C ILE A 136 2.21 -29.68 6.60
N LEU A 137 0.91 -29.78 6.89
CA LEU A 137 0.20 -28.79 7.68
C LEU A 137 0.52 -28.93 9.17
N PRO A 138 0.75 -27.80 9.88
CA PRO A 138 0.86 -27.81 11.34
C PRO A 138 -0.39 -28.37 12.02
N GLU A 139 -0.17 -29.15 13.07
CA GLU A 139 -1.27 -29.77 13.84
C GLU A 139 -2.34 -28.77 14.32
N PRO A 140 -2.01 -27.55 14.80
CA PRO A 140 -3.02 -26.57 15.20
C PRO A 140 -3.98 -26.18 14.08
N ILE A 141 -3.50 -26.08 12.83
CA ILE A 141 -4.33 -25.75 11.67
C ILE A 141 -5.29 -26.92 11.37
N ILE A 142 -4.77 -28.15 11.39
CA ILE A 142 -5.58 -29.36 11.18
C ILE A 142 -6.68 -29.45 12.25
N ASN A 143 -6.30 -29.32 13.52
CA ASN A 143 -7.22 -29.41 14.66
C ASN A 143 -8.30 -28.33 14.60
N PHE A 144 -7.93 -27.10 14.20
CA PHE A 144 -8.90 -26.01 14.02
C PHE A 144 -10.00 -26.41 13.03
N PHE A 145 -9.66 -26.88 11.84
CA PHE A 145 -10.65 -27.20 10.81
C PHE A 145 -11.43 -28.48 11.11
N LEU A 146 -10.83 -29.45 11.78
CA LEU A 146 -11.53 -30.70 12.13
C LEU A 146 -12.45 -30.58 13.33
N LYS A 147 -12.13 -29.70 14.30
CA LYS A 147 -12.85 -29.59 15.57
C LYS A 147 -13.57 -28.24 15.70
N ASP A 148 -12.84 -27.14 15.66
CA ASP A 148 -13.33 -25.83 16.12
C ASP A 148 -14.11 -25.07 15.04
N PHE A 149 -13.75 -25.25 13.78
CA PHE A 149 -14.31 -24.48 12.65
C PHE A 149 -15.82 -24.70 12.51
N ASN A 150 -16.30 -25.95 12.64
CA ASN A 150 -17.71 -26.26 12.51
C ASN A 150 -18.54 -25.62 13.64
N ASP A 151 -18.00 -25.54 14.85
CA ASP A 151 -18.63 -24.84 15.96
C ASP A 151 -18.74 -23.35 15.71
N LEU A 152 -17.68 -22.71 15.22
CA LEU A 152 -17.69 -21.29 14.84
C LEU A 152 -18.66 -21.02 13.67
N LYS A 153 -18.66 -21.89 12.66
CA LYS A 153 -19.58 -21.79 11.53
C LYS A 153 -21.03 -21.89 11.95
N ASN A 154 -21.38 -22.78 12.84
CA ASN A 154 -22.76 -23.04 13.24
C ASN A 154 -23.26 -22.09 14.33
N LYS A 155 -22.43 -21.78 15.34
CA LYS A 155 -22.82 -20.98 16.51
C LYS A 155 -22.56 -19.49 16.37
N SER A 156 -21.62 -19.08 15.50
CA SER A 156 -21.15 -17.70 15.33
C SER A 156 -21.06 -17.28 13.88
N HIS A 157 -21.91 -17.81 12.99
CA HIS A 157 -21.86 -17.55 11.54
C HIS A 157 -21.90 -16.06 11.22
N GLN A 158 -22.80 -15.31 11.83
CA GLN A 158 -22.97 -13.88 11.58
C GLN A 158 -21.75 -13.04 11.99
N GLU A 159 -21.03 -13.48 13.03
CA GLU A 159 -19.90 -12.73 13.57
C GLU A 159 -18.56 -13.18 12.96
N ALA A 160 -18.39 -14.45 12.62
CA ALA A 160 -17.12 -15.04 12.25
C ALA A 160 -16.99 -15.35 10.74
N ILE A 161 -18.08 -15.60 10.06
CA ILE A 161 -18.09 -16.14 8.68
C ILE A 161 -18.71 -15.14 7.70
N SER A 162 -19.90 -14.63 7.99
CA SER A 162 -20.66 -13.76 7.10
C SER A 162 -19.86 -12.52 6.65
N PRO A 163 -19.15 -11.79 7.54
CA PRO A 163 -18.39 -10.62 7.10
C PRO A 163 -17.25 -10.96 6.15
N ILE A 164 -16.59 -12.12 6.33
CA ILE A 164 -15.54 -12.56 5.41
C ILE A 164 -16.12 -12.84 4.02
N ILE A 165 -17.24 -13.54 3.96
CA ILE A 165 -17.91 -13.87 2.70
C ILE A 165 -18.37 -12.59 2.01
N SER A 166 -19.04 -11.68 2.73
CA SER A 166 -19.50 -10.41 2.18
C SER A 166 -18.34 -9.59 1.59
N PHE A 167 -17.21 -9.52 2.31
CA PHE A 167 -16.01 -8.84 1.81
C PHE A 167 -15.48 -9.50 0.52
N ILE A 168 -15.36 -10.82 0.50
CA ILE A 168 -14.86 -11.54 -0.68
C ILE A 168 -15.82 -11.36 -1.88
N ASP A 169 -17.12 -11.48 -1.65
CA ASP A 169 -18.12 -11.34 -2.70
C ASP A 169 -18.11 -9.92 -3.29
N GLU A 170 -17.96 -8.90 -2.45
CA GLU A 170 -17.78 -7.50 -2.90
C GLU A 170 -16.51 -7.34 -3.75
N MET A 171 -15.38 -7.88 -3.31
CA MET A 171 -14.12 -7.76 -4.05
C MET A 171 -14.14 -8.53 -5.38
N THR A 172 -14.75 -9.72 -5.41
CA THR A 172 -14.80 -10.57 -6.63
C THR A 172 -15.71 -10.04 -7.73
N ILE A 173 -16.55 -9.01 -7.48
CA ILE A 173 -17.24 -8.26 -8.52
C ILE A 173 -16.24 -7.61 -9.50
N PHE A 174 -15.08 -7.18 -8.99
CA PHE A 174 -14.07 -6.53 -9.82
C PHE A 174 -13.27 -7.55 -10.63
N PRO A 175 -13.12 -7.32 -11.96
CA PRO A 175 -12.45 -8.26 -12.87
C PRO A 175 -11.03 -8.65 -12.46
N VAL A 176 -10.31 -7.77 -11.77
CA VAL A 176 -8.95 -8.01 -11.31
C VAL A 176 -8.85 -9.20 -10.34
N PHE A 177 -9.90 -9.44 -9.55
CA PHE A 177 -9.94 -10.55 -8.60
C PHE A 177 -10.62 -11.81 -9.14
N SER A 178 -11.34 -11.71 -10.27
CA SER A 178 -12.20 -12.79 -10.79
C SER A 178 -11.64 -13.48 -12.04
N LYS A 179 -10.73 -12.85 -12.79
CA LYS A 179 -10.22 -13.42 -14.06
C LYS A 179 -9.04 -14.37 -13.83
N ASN A 180 -9.15 -15.59 -14.38
CA ASN A 180 -8.06 -16.57 -14.52
C ASN A 180 -7.15 -16.20 -15.72
N THR A 181 -6.50 -15.05 -15.69
CA THR A 181 -5.46 -14.69 -16.64
C THR A 181 -4.08 -15.14 -16.13
N LYS A 182 -3.12 -15.30 -17.03
CA LYS A 182 -1.72 -15.56 -16.62
C LYS A 182 -1.20 -14.32 -15.92
N LEU A 183 -1.20 -14.37 -14.59
CA LEU A 183 -0.84 -13.25 -13.73
C LEU A 183 0.69 -13.12 -13.68
N GLN A 184 1.20 -11.89 -13.70
CA GLN A 184 2.60 -11.59 -13.44
C GLN A 184 2.80 -11.34 -11.94
N SER A 185 3.95 -11.74 -11.40
CA SER A 185 4.29 -11.38 -10.02
C SER A 185 4.72 -9.91 -9.93
N ILE A 186 4.50 -9.28 -8.79
CA ILE A 186 5.08 -7.95 -8.49
C ILE A 186 6.60 -8.00 -8.62
N GLU A 187 7.22 -9.11 -8.19
CA GLU A 187 8.66 -9.33 -8.28
C GLU A 187 9.14 -9.27 -9.73
N ASP A 188 8.50 -10.01 -10.65
CA ASP A 188 8.87 -9.99 -12.07
C ASP A 188 8.69 -8.60 -12.69
N ILE A 189 7.60 -7.92 -12.32
CA ILE A 189 7.32 -6.57 -12.81
C ILE A 189 8.42 -5.60 -12.37
N VAL A 190 8.80 -5.59 -11.10
CA VAL A 190 9.80 -4.67 -10.58
C VAL A 190 11.21 -5.03 -11.07
N LYS A 191 11.55 -6.33 -11.14
CA LYS A 191 12.87 -6.77 -11.66
C LYS A 191 13.09 -6.36 -13.12
N ASN A 192 12.08 -6.56 -13.95
CA ASN A 192 12.23 -6.41 -15.41
C ASN A 192 12.04 -4.96 -15.91
N ASN A 193 11.58 -4.04 -15.06
CA ASN A 193 11.32 -2.67 -15.47
C ASN A 193 12.06 -1.68 -14.58
N PHE A 194 12.40 -0.51 -15.15
CA PHE A 194 12.91 0.63 -14.39
C PHE A 194 11.80 1.28 -13.56
N LEU A 195 10.62 1.45 -14.18
CA LEU A 195 9.45 2.08 -13.59
C LEU A 195 8.25 1.14 -13.64
N SER A 196 7.60 0.93 -12.51
CA SER A 196 6.38 0.14 -12.38
C SER A 196 5.28 1.02 -11.81
N ILE A 197 4.22 1.28 -12.58
CA ILE A 197 3.10 2.14 -12.18
C ILE A 197 1.87 1.25 -11.92
N ILE A 198 1.36 1.31 -10.72
CA ILE A 198 0.11 0.69 -10.30
C ILE A 198 -0.99 1.75 -10.40
N SER A 199 -1.67 1.77 -11.55
CA SER A 199 -2.71 2.73 -11.88
C SER A 199 -4.07 2.18 -11.47
N LEU A 200 -4.75 2.86 -10.54
CA LEU A 200 -5.94 2.33 -9.88
C LEU A 200 -7.23 2.97 -10.39
N ASN A 201 -7.24 4.27 -10.63
CA ASN A 201 -8.43 5.07 -10.98
C ASN A 201 -9.57 4.86 -9.96
N GLU A 202 -9.39 5.39 -8.75
CA GLU A 202 -10.32 5.26 -7.62
C GLU A 202 -11.78 5.59 -7.98
N ALA A 203 -11.98 6.60 -8.83
CA ALA A 203 -13.34 6.99 -9.27
C ALA A 203 -14.10 5.87 -9.98
N ILE A 204 -13.39 4.89 -10.55
CA ILE A 204 -13.98 3.75 -11.28
C ILE A 204 -14.05 2.51 -10.41
N ILE A 205 -12.93 2.17 -9.72
CA ILE A 205 -12.87 0.93 -8.93
C ILE A 205 -13.36 1.09 -7.48
N GLY A 206 -13.56 2.32 -7.03
CA GLY A 206 -14.06 2.65 -5.70
C GLY A 206 -12.98 2.62 -4.61
N GLU A 207 -13.24 3.35 -3.51
CA GLU A 207 -12.31 3.56 -2.40
C GLU A 207 -11.82 2.26 -1.75
N LYS A 208 -12.75 1.36 -1.41
CA LYS A 208 -12.43 0.10 -0.72
C LYS A 208 -11.53 -0.81 -1.56
N THR A 209 -11.83 -0.92 -2.86
CA THR A 209 -11.01 -1.69 -3.81
C THR A 209 -9.62 -1.07 -3.97
N THR A 210 -9.54 0.26 -4.07
CA THR A 210 -8.30 1.01 -4.16
C THR A 210 -7.41 0.76 -2.93
N LYS A 211 -7.96 0.86 -1.73
CA LYS A 211 -7.24 0.55 -0.47
C LYS A 211 -6.80 -0.91 -0.41
N THR A 212 -7.66 -1.83 -0.86
CA THR A 212 -7.35 -3.27 -0.88
C THR A 212 -6.17 -3.57 -1.80
N ILE A 213 -6.23 -3.13 -3.05
CA ILE A 213 -5.16 -3.37 -4.03
C ILE A 213 -3.87 -2.71 -3.58
N SER A 214 -3.93 -1.45 -3.15
CA SER A 214 -2.76 -0.72 -2.65
C SER A 214 -2.09 -1.43 -1.49
N GLY A 215 -2.88 -1.92 -0.52
CA GLY A 215 -2.37 -2.66 0.63
C GLY A 215 -1.71 -3.99 0.23
N LEU A 216 -2.31 -4.75 -0.69
CA LEU A 216 -1.74 -6.00 -1.20
C LEU A 216 -0.43 -5.74 -1.96
N VAL A 217 -0.38 -4.73 -2.82
CA VAL A 217 0.85 -4.32 -3.53
C VAL A 217 1.93 -3.89 -2.55
N MET A 218 1.60 -3.03 -1.58
CA MET A 218 2.54 -2.62 -0.53
C MET A 218 3.08 -3.83 0.24
N GLY A 219 2.20 -4.75 0.63
CA GLY A 219 2.60 -5.97 1.33
C GLY A 219 3.59 -6.81 0.52
N GLN A 220 3.34 -7.01 -0.77
CA GLN A 220 4.25 -7.76 -1.64
C GLN A 220 5.58 -7.04 -1.83
N VAL A 221 5.59 -5.74 -2.11
CA VAL A 221 6.83 -4.95 -2.21
C VAL A 221 7.61 -5.01 -0.91
N PHE A 222 6.93 -4.92 0.25
CA PHE A 222 7.59 -5.04 1.54
C PHE A 222 8.26 -6.42 1.72
N ASN A 223 7.59 -7.50 1.31
CA ASN A 223 8.17 -8.83 1.34
C ASN A 223 9.38 -8.97 0.41
N LEU A 224 9.34 -8.38 -0.80
CA LEU A 224 10.48 -8.38 -1.73
C LEU A 224 11.73 -7.74 -1.14
N ILE A 225 11.58 -6.58 -0.48
CA ILE A 225 12.72 -5.89 0.14
C ILE A 225 13.26 -6.65 1.36
N GLN A 226 12.40 -7.29 2.14
CA GLN A 226 12.82 -8.12 3.26
C GLN A 226 13.62 -9.34 2.82
N LYS A 227 13.21 -9.99 1.73
CA LYS A 227 13.90 -11.14 1.12
C LYS A 227 15.16 -10.75 0.36
N LYS A 228 15.40 -9.45 0.16
CA LYS A 228 16.47 -8.94 -0.71
C LYS A 228 16.43 -9.56 -2.12
N SER A 229 15.23 -9.79 -2.63
CA SER A 229 15.02 -10.36 -3.96
C SER A 229 15.42 -9.41 -5.09
N ILE A 230 15.58 -8.12 -4.80
CA ILE A 230 15.97 -7.05 -5.71
C ILE A 230 17.22 -6.40 -5.17
N GLU A 231 18.28 -6.33 -5.98
CA GLU A 231 19.57 -5.77 -5.59
C GLU A 231 19.57 -4.24 -5.64
N GLU A 232 18.84 -3.68 -6.61
CA GLU A 232 18.75 -2.25 -6.81
C GLU A 232 17.97 -1.59 -5.67
N HIS A 233 18.24 -0.31 -5.43
CA HIS A 233 17.51 0.47 -4.46
C HIS A 233 16.10 0.80 -4.98
N ILE A 234 15.08 0.45 -4.23
CA ILE A 234 13.69 0.72 -4.59
C ILE A 234 13.28 2.11 -4.09
N ILE A 235 12.79 2.95 -5.00
CA ILE A 235 12.08 4.19 -4.67
C ILE A 235 10.58 3.88 -4.78
N PHE A 236 9.90 3.85 -3.66
CA PHE A 236 8.47 3.57 -3.60
C PHE A 236 7.70 4.89 -3.42
N ILE A 237 6.89 5.23 -4.42
CA ILE A 237 6.14 6.48 -4.47
C ILE A 237 4.66 6.16 -4.24
N ILE A 238 4.04 6.82 -3.28
CA ILE A 238 2.61 6.80 -3.05
C ILE A 238 2.07 8.18 -3.36
N ASP A 239 1.36 8.32 -4.48
CA ASP A 239 0.59 9.54 -4.74
C ASP A 239 -0.73 9.48 -3.98
N GLU A 240 -1.13 10.60 -3.40
CA GLU A 240 -2.32 10.78 -2.57
C GLU A 240 -2.48 9.73 -1.46
N VAL A 241 -1.61 9.82 -0.44
CA VAL A 241 -1.55 8.87 0.67
C VAL A 241 -2.89 8.71 1.41
N ALA A 242 -3.72 9.75 1.49
CA ALA A 242 -5.02 9.69 2.15
C ALA A 242 -5.99 8.71 1.49
N VAL A 243 -5.91 8.56 0.15
CA VAL A 243 -6.76 7.65 -0.64
C VAL A 243 -6.38 6.19 -0.44
N VAL A 244 -5.08 5.92 -0.34
CA VAL A 244 -4.55 4.53 -0.28
C VAL A 244 -4.09 4.12 1.12
N GLN A 245 -4.37 4.95 2.13
CA GLN A 245 -3.90 4.72 3.49
C GLN A 245 -4.32 3.36 4.05
N ASN A 246 -3.37 2.69 4.64
CA ASN A 246 -3.53 1.42 5.34
C ASN A 246 -2.38 1.22 6.36
N PRO A 247 -2.51 0.31 7.33
CA PRO A 247 -1.50 0.12 8.38
C PRO A 247 -0.11 -0.29 7.89
N ILE A 248 0.01 -0.83 6.65
CA ILE A 248 1.31 -1.24 6.08
C ILE A 248 2.22 -0.04 5.86
N ILE A 249 1.67 1.15 5.60
CA ILE A 249 2.44 2.41 5.48
C ILE A 249 3.29 2.66 6.73
N LYS A 250 2.76 2.36 7.93
CA LYS A 250 3.51 2.52 9.18
C LYS A 250 4.76 1.62 9.21
N ARG A 251 4.65 0.40 8.69
CA ARG A 251 5.79 -0.52 8.58
C ARG A 251 6.83 0.01 7.59
N PHE A 252 6.41 0.51 6.43
CA PHE A 252 7.32 1.15 5.49
C PHE A 252 8.07 2.32 6.14
N LEU A 253 7.37 3.21 6.83
CA LEU A 253 7.96 4.36 7.50
C LEU A 253 8.99 3.98 8.57
N SER A 254 8.71 2.96 9.38
CA SER A 254 9.57 2.55 10.49
C SER A 254 10.74 1.64 10.08
N GLU A 255 10.58 0.86 9.02
CA GLU A 255 11.51 -0.22 8.67
C GLU A 255 12.30 0.03 7.37
N SER A 256 11.85 0.94 6.49
CA SER A 256 12.47 1.19 5.17
C SER A 256 13.99 1.47 5.25
N ARG A 257 14.45 2.12 6.32
CA ARG A 257 15.88 2.41 6.52
C ARG A 257 16.76 1.18 6.69
N LYS A 258 16.18 0.05 7.12
CA LYS A 258 16.89 -1.23 7.29
C LYS A 258 17.06 -1.98 5.98
N TYR A 259 16.26 -1.60 4.99
CA TYR A 259 16.20 -2.23 3.70
C TYR A 259 16.55 -1.22 2.61
N ASN A 260 16.90 -1.69 1.46
CA ASN A 260 17.28 -0.84 0.33
C ASN A 260 16.07 -0.15 -0.30
N LEU A 261 15.34 0.69 0.48
CA LEU A 261 14.09 1.35 0.10
C LEU A 261 14.06 2.81 0.53
N SER A 262 13.67 3.69 -0.40
CA SER A 262 13.23 5.06 -0.12
C SER A 262 11.73 5.19 -0.33
N LEU A 263 11.03 5.82 0.61
CA LEU A 263 9.59 6.06 0.54
C LEU A 263 9.33 7.54 0.26
N ILE A 264 8.52 7.81 -0.75
CA ILE A 264 8.02 9.14 -1.09
C ILE A 264 6.49 9.12 -0.94
N LEU A 265 5.98 10.00 -0.09
CA LEU A 265 4.55 10.16 0.14
C LEU A 265 4.08 11.52 -0.38
N SER A 266 3.03 11.54 -1.17
CA SER A 266 2.34 12.74 -1.62
C SER A 266 0.92 12.78 -1.06
N GLY A 267 0.37 13.95 -0.87
CA GLY A 267 -1.02 14.12 -0.40
C GLY A 267 -1.50 15.55 -0.53
N GLN A 268 -2.81 15.74 -0.71
CA GLN A 268 -3.43 17.07 -0.81
C GLN A 268 -3.87 17.61 0.53
N TYR A 269 -4.49 16.75 1.34
CA TYR A 269 -5.04 17.11 2.64
C TYR A 269 -4.44 16.21 3.71
N PHE A 270 -3.57 16.79 4.54
CA PHE A 270 -2.87 16.01 5.55
C PHE A 270 -3.81 15.60 6.70
N ASN A 271 -4.83 16.41 6.99
CA ASN A 271 -5.85 16.13 7.99
C ASN A 271 -6.77 14.94 7.62
N GLN A 272 -6.78 14.49 6.36
CA GLN A 272 -7.52 13.29 5.94
C GLN A 272 -6.74 11.99 6.15
N VAL A 273 -5.46 12.08 6.49
CA VAL A 273 -4.65 10.92 6.81
C VAL A 273 -4.93 10.47 8.25
N ASP A 274 -5.05 9.18 8.49
CA ASP A 274 -5.27 8.61 9.82
C ASP A 274 -4.22 9.10 10.82
N GLU A 275 -4.65 9.43 12.04
CA GLU A 275 -3.80 10.04 13.08
C GLU A 275 -2.54 9.22 13.37
N ASP A 276 -2.66 7.90 13.39
CA ASP A 276 -1.52 6.99 13.60
C ASP A 276 -0.49 7.05 12.46
N ILE A 277 -0.97 7.20 11.21
CA ILE A 277 -0.09 7.36 10.03
C ILE A 277 0.55 8.74 10.06
N GLN A 278 -0.20 9.79 10.42
CA GLN A 278 0.34 11.15 10.60
C GLN A 278 1.50 11.15 11.62
N LYS A 279 1.29 10.54 12.80
CA LYS A 279 2.32 10.39 13.84
C LYS A 279 3.56 9.66 13.31
N ALA A 280 3.34 8.58 12.55
CA ALA A 280 4.43 7.81 11.96
C ALA A 280 5.21 8.62 10.90
N ILE A 281 4.52 9.44 10.09
CA ILE A 281 5.16 10.34 9.12
C ILE A 281 6.07 11.34 9.85
N PHE A 282 5.57 12.05 10.86
CA PHE A 282 6.39 13.03 11.57
C PHE A 282 7.57 12.42 12.34
N ALA A 283 7.43 11.18 12.81
CA ALA A 283 8.50 10.49 13.51
C ALA A 283 9.63 9.99 12.57
N ASN A 284 9.33 9.71 11.32
CA ASN A 284 10.27 9.00 10.43
C ASN A 284 10.69 9.80 9.19
N VAL A 285 9.83 10.70 8.68
CA VAL A 285 10.13 11.50 7.50
C VAL A 285 10.94 12.74 7.90
N VAL A 286 12.04 12.98 7.19
CA VAL A 286 12.95 14.09 7.47
C VAL A 286 12.91 15.18 6.39
N ASN A 287 12.51 14.84 5.17
CA ASN A 287 12.44 15.76 4.05
C ASN A 287 10.98 16.08 3.70
N TYR A 288 10.64 17.35 3.64
CA TYR A 288 9.30 17.81 3.32
C TYR A 288 9.34 18.85 2.21
N TYR A 289 8.47 18.69 1.25
CA TYR A 289 8.18 19.65 0.19
C TYR A 289 6.74 20.12 0.38
N THR A 290 6.55 21.27 0.99
CA THR A 290 5.23 21.80 1.32
C THR A 290 4.85 22.88 0.33
N PHE A 291 3.97 22.56 -0.60
CA PHE A 291 3.33 23.52 -1.48
C PHE A 291 2.22 24.26 -0.73
N ARG A 292 1.52 25.18 -1.40
CA ARG A 292 0.39 25.89 -0.80
C ARG A 292 -0.64 24.90 -0.22
N VAL A 293 -1.02 25.08 1.04
CA VAL A 293 -1.93 24.22 1.78
C VAL A 293 -3.14 24.99 2.28
N SER A 294 -4.17 24.29 2.75
CA SER A 294 -5.29 24.86 3.48
C SER A 294 -4.82 25.48 4.79
N ARG A 295 -5.65 26.37 5.37
CA ARG A 295 -5.35 26.98 6.68
C ARG A 295 -5.25 25.93 7.79
N GLU A 296 -6.10 24.92 7.74
CA GLU A 296 -6.10 23.82 8.73
C GLU A 296 -4.80 23.03 8.68
N ASP A 297 -4.38 22.60 7.48
CA ASP A 297 -3.11 21.92 7.29
C ASP A 297 -1.92 22.82 7.64
N ALA A 298 -1.98 24.13 7.32
CA ALA A 298 -0.93 25.07 7.68
C ALA A 298 -0.78 25.20 9.21
N VAL A 299 -1.87 25.24 9.96
CA VAL A 299 -1.86 25.22 11.43
C VAL A 299 -1.20 23.94 11.94
N PHE A 300 -1.59 22.81 11.40
CA PHE A 300 -1.06 21.51 11.81
C PHE A 300 0.43 21.37 11.48
N LEU A 301 0.83 21.70 10.25
CA LEU A 301 2.21 21.62 9.78
C LEU A 301 3.11 22.59 10.54
N SER A 302 2.68 23.81 10.81
CA SER A 302 3.46 24.81 11.55
C SER A 302 3.77 24.43 12.99
N ARG A 303 2.96 23.56 13.61
CA ARG A 303 3.20 22.99 14.95
C ARG A 303 4.19 21.82 14.93
N ASN A 304 4.13 21.01 13.89
CA ASN A 304 4.87 19.74 13.82
C ASN A 304 6.14 19.83 12.96
N MET A 305 6.20 20.79 12.03
CA MET A 305 7.40 21.10 11.28
C MET A 305 8.12 22.27 11.96
N GLN A 306 9.36 22.01 12.43
CA GLN A 306 10.22 23.09 12.90
C GLN A 306 10.61 23.95 11.69
N MET A 307 9.93 25.05 11.45
CA MET A 307 10.28 26.05 10.44
C MET A 307 11.14 27.13 11.12
N GLU A 308 12.40 27.25 10.68
CA GLU A 308 13.20 28.43 11.02
C GLU A 308 12.80 29.56 10.07
N VAL A 309 12.07 30.53 10.55
CA VAL A 309 11.75 31.76 9.87
C VAL A 309 12.41 32.88 10.67
N ALA A 310 12.89 33.94 10.02
CA ALA A 310 13.71 34.96 10.64
C ALA A 310 13.16 35.57 11.95
N VAL A 311 14.02 36.10 12.76
CA VAL A 311 14.02 36.48 14.19
C VAL A 311 12.73 37.05 14.83
N HIS A 312 11.63 37.28 14.11
CA HIS A 312 10.35 37.78 14.64
C HIS A 312 9.12 36.93 14.29
N ASP A 313 9.31 35.64 14.00
CA ASP A 313 8.24 34.85 13.45
C ASP A 313 7.25 34.32 14.48
N SER A 314 6.12 34.99 14.50
CA SER A 314 4.92 34.47 15.16
C SER A 314 4.42 33.20 14.43
N PHE A 315 3.76 32.31 15.17
CA PHE A 315 3.04 31.17 14.63
C PHE A 315 2.15 31.55 13.43
N PHE A 316 1.55 32.75 13.46
CA PHE A 316 0.73 33.28 12.37
C PHE A 316 1.52 33.55 11.09
N ALA A 317 2.78 33.99 11.18
CA ALA A 317 3.60 34.21 10.01
C ALA A 317 3.87 32.90 9.26
N LYS A 318 4.14 31.80 9.97
CA LYS A 318 4.31 30.46 9.39
C LYS A 318 3.06 29.99 8.65
N ILE A 319 1.88 30.18 9.25
CA ILE A 319 0.60 29.86 8.61
C ILE A 319 0.45 30.68 7.33
N LYS A 320 0.68 32.01 7.39
CA LYS A 320 0.55 32.89 6.25
C LYS A 320 1.47 32.45 5.10
N ILE A 321 2.74 32.16 5.37
CA ILE A 321 3.68 31.65 4.35
C ILE A 321 3.11 30.41 3.67
N LEU A 322 2.66 29.39 4.42
CA LEU A 322 2.17 28.14 3.88
C LEU A 322 0.86 28.28 3.08
N THR A 323 0.03 29.26 3.40
CA THR A 323 -1.27 29.47 2.72
C THR A 323 -1.18 30.38 1.52
N GLU A 324 -0.13 31.21 1.39
CA GLU A 324 0.02 32.23 0.34
C GLU A 324 1.09 31.90 -0.70
N LEU A 325 1.71 30.70 -0.65
CA LEU A 325 2.66 30.24 -1.67
C LEU A 325 2.05 30.33 -3.07
N ALA A 326 2.80 30.85 -4.03
CA ALA A 326 2.41 30.85 -5.43
C ALA A 326 2.40 29.42 -6.02
N ASN A 327 1.81 29.26 -7.18
CA ASN A 327 1.84 27.99 -7.87
C ASN A 327 3.31 27.64 -8.22
N ARG A 328 3.70 26.37 -7.95
CA ARG A 328 5.05 25.85 -8.12
C ARG A 328 6.09 26.39 -7.11
N GLU A 329 5.67 27.09 -6.10
CA GLU A 329 6.51 27.42 -4.95
C GLU A 329 6.30 26.43 -3.82
N CYS A 330 7.35 26.07 -3.11
CA CYS A 330 7.26 25.21 -1.93
C CYS A 330 8.24 25.64 -0.84
N VAL A 331 7.85 25.35 0.39
CA VAL A 331 8.74 25.39 1.54
C VAL A 331 9.41 24.02 1.65
N LEU A 332 10.74 24.03 1.71
CA LEU A 332 11.56 22.84 1.70
C LEU A 332 12.22 22.63 3.06
N ARG A 333 12.03 21.46 3.65
CA ARG A 333 12.84 20.97 4.78
C ARG A 333 13.68 19.79 4.31
N ILE A 334 15.02 19.94 4.34
CA ILE A 334 15.95 18.86 4.02
C ILE A 334 16.82 18.56 5.24
N SER A 335 16.70 17.35 5.73
CA SER A 335 17.57 16.59 6.65
C SER A 335 18.10 17.29 7.92
N THR A 336 18.39 18.53 8.01
CA THR A 336 18.86 19.30 9.18
C THR A 336 19.11 20.76 8.86
N ARG A 337 18.92 21.19 7.63
CA ARG A 337 19.08 22.59 7.23
C ARG A 337 17.85 23.05 6.44
N TRP A 338 17.25 24.13 6.88
CA TRP A 338 16.20 24.81 6.17
C TRP A 338 16.79 25.61 5.02
N LYS A 339 16.22 25.49 3.85
CA LYS A 339 16.43 26.42 2.74
C LYS A 339 15.08 26.80 2.17
N SER A 340 14.79 28.08 2.07
CA SER A 340 13.72 28.59 1.21
C SER A 340 14.25 28.58 -0.23
N ILE A 341 13.55 27.89 -1.13
CA ILE A 341 13.80 27.96 -2.56
C ILE A 341 12.60 28.66 -3.17
N THR A 342 12.84 29.79 -3.79
CA THR A 342 11.84 30.70 -4.36
C THR A 342 11.41 30.35 -5.78
N SER A 343 11.97 29.31 -6.42
CA SER A 343 11.49 28.83 -7.72
C SER A 343 11.99 27.42 -8.03
N ILE A 344 11.11 26.56 -8.44
CA ILE A 344 11.39 25.28 -9.13
C ILE A 344 10.91 25.39 -10.58
#